data_7c10b2ec3ab412bef85bff99dfba47c9
#
_entry.id   7c10b2ec3ab412bef85bff99dfba47c9
#
_cell.length_a   1.000
_cell.length_b   1.000
_cell.length_c   1.000
_cell.angle_alpha   90.00
_cell.angle_beta   90.00
_cell.angle_gamma   90.00
#
_symmetry.space_group_name_H-M   'P 1'
#
loop_
_entity.id
_entity.type
_entity.pdbx_description
1 polymer ?
#
loop_
_entity_poly.entity_id
_entity_poly.type
_entity_poly.pdbx_seq_one_letter_code
_entity_poly.pdbx_strand_id
1 'polypeptide(L)'
;VASFMAPASIGSQTGGSVIRPASYCGVVGYKPSYGLISRNGVLRTSYSLDQIGMFGRKVEDVAMLAKVLIKKDKYDPATIHYSTENILTETKKGPIFEPKFIFYKTDHWKIIDKKSRESFEYFIKSFKKNIEIFDTPSYFKDIHKYHKIIHETDLANNFSVYFKKFKKKLSKYMQDAISNGNKYTAKEY
;
A
#
# COMPACT_ATOMS: atom_id res chain seq x y z
N VAL A 1 13.90 -2.54 10.69
CA VAL A 1 13.41 -1.39 11.46
C VAL A 1 12.94 -1.85 12.85
N ALA A 2 12.02 -2.80 12.93
CA ALA A 2 11.53 -3.33 14.21
C ALA A 2 12.65 -3.90 15.09
N SER A 3 13.60 -4.60 14.50
CA SER A 3 14.76 -5.21 15.18
C SER A 3 15.93 -4.25 15.45
N PHE A 4 15.75 -2.96 15.21
CA PHE A 4 16.79 -1.92 15.35
C PHE A 4 18.03 -2.05 14.44
N MET A 5 18.00 -2.96 13.46
CA MET A 5 19.09 -3.12 12.49
C MET A 5 19.21 -1.95 11.51
N ALA A 6 18.10 -1.22 11.29
CA ALA A 6 18.07 0.00 10.50
C ALA A 6 17.14 1.03 11.16
N PRO A 7 17.46 2.34 11.09
CA PRO A 7 16.59 3.39 11.66
C PRO A 7 15.25 3.49 10.92
N ALA A 8 15.27 3.35 9.60
CA ALA A 8 14.12 3.39 8.72
C ALA A 8 14.39 2.55 7.46
N SER A 9 13.39 2.28 6.65
CA SER A 9 13.56 1.61 5.37
C SER A 9 12.52 2.06 4.35
N ILE A 10 12.82 1.80 3.07
CA ILE A 10 11.95 2.08 1.93
C ILE A 10 11.44 0.74 1.41
N GLY A 11 10.20 0.71 0.93
CA GLY A 11 9.60 -0.42 0.27
C GLY A 11 8.65 0.02 -0.82
N SER A 12 8.04 -0.92 -1.50
CA SER A 12 7.00 -0.66 -2.49
C SER A 12 5.71 -1.40 -2.14
N GLN A 13 4.61 -0.87 -2.59
CA GLN A 13 3.29 -1.49 -2.43
C GLN A 13 2.50 -1.43 -3.71
N THR A 14 2.07 -2.60 -4.17
CA THR A 14 1.09 -2.76 -5.25
C THR A 14 -0.30 -3.10 -4.70
N GLY A 15 -0.36 -3.89 -3.64
CA GLY A 15 -1.57 -4.22 -2.89
C GLY A 15 -1.48 -3.75 -1.44
N GLY A 16 -0.84 -4.52 -0.57
CA GLY A 16 -0.68 -4.22 0.87
C GLY A 16 0.76 -4.25 1.37
N SER A 17 1.76 -4.22 0.49
CA SER A 17 3.14 -4.62 0.82
C SER A 17 3.92 -3.65 1.70
N VAL A 18 3.44 -2.45 1.97
CA VAL A 18 3.98 -1.51 2.98
C VAL A 18 3.17 -1.61 4.28
N ILE A 19 1.87 -1.40 4.19
CA ILE A 19 1.01 -1.30 5.39
C ILE A 19 0.91 -2.63 6.12
N ARG A 20 0.74 -3.74 5.39
CA ARG A 20 0.61 -5.07 5.99
C ARG A 20 1.85 -5.52 6.76
N PRO A 21 3.07 -5.52 6.19
CA PRO A 21 4.26 -5.90 6.97
C PRO A 21 4.56 -4.93 8.11
N ALA A 22 4.25 -3.64 7.98
CA ALA A 22 4.36 -2.69 9.09
C ALA A 22 3.50 -3.11 10.26
N SER A 23 2.25 -3.50 10.01
CA SER A 23 1.32 -4.00 11.02
C SER A 23 1.86 -5.26 11.72
N TYR A 24 2.33 -6.25 10.95
CA TYR A 24 2.90 -7.48 11.52
C TYR A 24 4.15 -7.25 12.36
N CYS A 25 4.96 -6.26 12.00
CA CYS A 25 6.22 -5.96 12.69
C CYS A 25 6.05 -4.92 13.80
N GLY A 26 4.86 -4.37 14.03
CA GLY A 26 4.62 -3.34 15.04
C GLY A 26 5.39 -2.04 14.78
N VAL A 27 5.52 -1.64 13.53
CA VAL A 27 6.16 -0.38 13.11
C VAL A 27 5.21 0.49 12.32
N VAL A 28 5.55 1.75 12.15
CA VAL A 28 4.80 2.67 11.30
C VAL A 28 5.14 2.41 9.84
N GLY A 29 4.12 2.09 9.03
CA GLY A 29 4.21 2.05 7.58
C GLY A 29 3.46 3.23 6.97
N TYR A 30 4.13 3.97 6.11
CA TYR A 30 3.53 5.09 5.40
C TYR A 30 3.59 4.87 3.89
N LYS A 31 2.42 4.80 3.26
CA LYS A 31 2.25 4.78 1.83
C LYS A 31 1.58 6.09 1.42
N PRO A 32 2.32 7.04 0.84
CA PRO A 32 1.76 8.30 0.37
C PRO A 32 0.77 8.08 -0.80
N SER A 33 0.10 9.13 -1.23
CA SER A 33 -0.75 9.10 -2.40
C SER A 33 0.06 8.88 -3.68
N TYR A 34 -0.59 8.30 -4.69
CA TYR A 34 0.02 8.05 -5.99
C TYR A 34 0.60 9.33 -6.59
N GLY A 35 1.82 9.23 -7.16
CA GLY A 35 2.50 10.36 -7.77
C GLY A 35 3.27 11.27 -6.82
N LEU A 36 3.29 11.02 -5.50
CA LEU A 36 4.10 11.83 -4.58
C LEU A 36 5.58 11.43 -4.56
N ILE A 37 5.87 10.13 -4.70
CA ILE A 37 7.25 9.61 -4.72
C ILE A 37 7.50 8.91 -6.05
N SER A 38 8.65 9.21 -6.66
CA SER A 38 9.09 8.61 -7.91
C SER A 38 9.33 7.10 -7.77
N ARG A 39 8.92 6.36 -8.79
CA ARG A 39 9.18 4.93 -8.97
C ARG A 39 10.30 4.65 -9.97
N ASN A 40 11.01 5.70 -10.41
CA ASN A 40 12.14 5.54 -11.31
C ASN A 40 13.25 4.73 -10.64
N GLY A 41 13.80 3.76 -11.36
CA GLY A 41 14.80 2.82 -10.84
C GLY A 41 14.23 1.67 -10.00
N VAL A 42 12.90 1.60 -9.80
CA VAL A 42 12.24 0.50 -9.10
C VAL A 42 11.67 -0.50 -10.12
N LEU A 43 11.77 -1.79 -9.82
CA LEU A 43 11.17 -2.83 -10.64
C LEU A 43 9.64 -2.69 -10.62
N ARG A 44 9.07 -2.43 -11.80
CA ARG A 44 7.63 -2.19 -11.94
C ARG A 44 6.88 -3.52 -12.06
N THR A 45 5.92 -3.73 -11.19
CA THR A 45 4.94 -4.82 -11.30
C THR A 45 3.63 -4.32 -11.92
N SER A 46 3.17 -3.14 -11.50
CA SER A 46 1.99 -2.47 -12.06
C SER A 46 2.23 -0.98 -12.18
N TYR A 47 1.96 -0.42 -13.35
CA TYR A 47 2.08 1.02 -13.56
C TYR A 47 1.04 1.80 -12.74
N SER A 48 -0.16 1.27 -12.66
CA SER A 48 -1.31 1.93 -12.03
C SER A 48 -1.31 1.82 -10.51
N LEU A 49 -0.76 0.72 -9.96
CA LEU A 49 -0.90 0.37 -8.55
C LEU A 49 0.38 0.57 -7.73
N ASP A 50 1.57 0.46 -8.36
CA ASP A 50 2.84 0.53 -7.63
C ASP A 50 3.06 1.88 -7.00
N GLN A 51 3.43 1.86 -5.72
CA GLN A 51 3.78 3.05 -4.95
C GLN A 51 4.97 2.78 -4.05
N ILE A 52 5.78 3.81 -3.83
CA ILE A 52 6.85 3.77 -2.86
C ILE A 52 6.28 4.17 -1.50
N GLY A 53 6.66 3.44 -0.48
CA GLY A 53 6.36 3.75 0.90
C GLY A 53 7.58 3.54 1.80
N MET A 54 7.41 3.77 3.06
CA MET A 54 8.49 3.75 4.01
C MET A 54 8.05 3.20 5.37
N PHE A 55 9.04 2.77 6.13
CA PHE A 55 8.88 2.21 7.47
C PHE A 55 9.73 2.97 8.46
N GLY A 56 9.16 3.27 9.62
CA GLY A 56 9.84 3.87 10.76
C GLY A 56 9.29 3.34 12.07
N ARG A 57 9.94 3.61 13.18
CA ARG A 57 9.41 3.26 14.50
C ARG A 57 8.39 4.28 15.01
N LYS A 58 8.51 5.53 14.52
CA LYS A 58 7.61 6.64 14.87
C LYS A 58 7.11 7.33 13.60
N VAL A 59 6.05 8.11 13.74
CA VAL A 59 5.48 8.91 12.64
C VAL A 59 6.51 9.93 12.13
N GLU A 60 7.30 10.50 13.02
CA GLU A 60 8.35 11.45 12.66
C GLU A 60 9.44 10.83 11.78
N ASP A 61 9.77 9.54 11.97
CA ASP A 61 10.77 8.84 11.15
C ASP A 61 10.30 8.75 9.70
N VAL A 62 9.05 8.34 9.49
CA VAL A 62 8.47 8.24 8.13
C VAL A 62 8.22 9.62 7.52
N ALA A 63 7.88 10.62 8.33
CA ALA A 63 7.73 11.99 7.87
C ALA A 63 9.07 12.59 7.42
N MET A 64 10.17 12.27 8.10
CA MET A 64 11.52 12.68 7.71
C MET A 64 11.91 12.10 6.35
N LEU A 65 11.65 10.81 6.12
CA LEU A 65 11.85 10.19 4.81
C LEU A 65 10.94 10.80 3.75
N ALA A 66 9.66 11.01 4.07
CA ALA A 66 8.70 11.62 3.16
C ALA A 66 9.15 13.03 2.72
N LYS A 67 9.68 13.84 3.64
CA LYS A 67 10.20 15.17 3.32
C LYS A 67 11.28 15.15 2.25
N VAL A 68 12.11 14.10 2.23
CA VAL A 68 13.22 13.96 1.26
C VAL A 68 12.73 13.34 -0.04
N LEU A 69 11.84 12.35 0.02
CA LEU A 69 11.45 11.52 -1.12
C LEU A 69 10.31 12.11 -1.94
N ILE A 70 9.41 12.88 -1.33
CA ILE A 70 8.29 13.52 -2.03
C ILE A 70 8.82 14.66 -2.88
N LYS A 71 8.91 14.44 -4.19
CA LYS A 71 9.30 15.44 -5.16
C LYS A 71 8.93 15.01 -6.58
N LYS A 72 8.76 16.00 -7.45
CA LYS A 72 8.59 15.74 -8.88
C LYS A 72 9.89 15.17 -9.48
N ASP A 73 9.76 14.15 -10.30
CA ASP A 73 10.84 13.51 -11.04
C ASP A 73 10.50 13.49 -12.53
N LYS A 74 11.37 14.04 -13.37
CA LYS A 74 11.19 14.05 -14.83
C LYS A 74 11.17 12.67 -15.47
N TYR A 75 11.71 11.66 -14.79
CA TYR A 75 11.76 10.28 -15.27
C TYR A 75 10.56 9.42 -14.82
N ASP A 76 9.70 9.93 -13.92
CA ASP A 76 8.42 9.34 -13.59
C ASP A 76 7.30 10.37 -13.83
N PRO A 77 6.64 10.33 -15.00
CA PRO A 77 5.63 11.32 -15.39
C PRO A 77 4.40 11.32 -14.49
N ALA A 78 4.21 10.28 -13.66
CA ALA A 78 3.13 10.26 -12.68
C ALA A 78 3.39 11.19 -11.50
N THR A 79 4.65 11.65 -11.29
CA THR A 79 4.98 12.48 -10.14
C THR A 79 4.49 13.92 -10.30
N ILE A 80 3.94 14.43 -9.20
CA ILE A 80 3.45 15.81 -9.09
C ILE A 80 4.36 16.63 -8.18
N HIS A 81 4.28 17.95 -8.29
CA HIS A 81 4.94 18.84 -7.36
C HIS A 81 4.09 18.97 -6.08
N TYR A 82 4.72 18.77 -4.93
CA TYR A 82 4.06 18.89 -3.64
C TYR A 82 5.01 19.47 -2.60
N SER A 83 4.56 20.46 -1.82
CA SER A 83 5.39 21.05 -0.77
C SER A 83 5.46 20.13 0.46
N THR A 84 6.67 19.92 0.96
CA THR A 84 6.94 19.13 2.18
C THR A 84 7.52 19.98 3.31
N GLU A 85 7.47 21.30 3.20
CA GLU A 85 8.11 22.22 4.16
C GLU A 85 7.65 21.98 5.59
N ASN A 86 6.35 21.84 5.79
CA ASN A 86 5.75 21.73 7.11
C ASN A 86 5.55 20.28 7.59
N ILE A 87 5.93 19.27 6.81
CA ILE A 87 5.58 17.87 7.11
C ILE A 87 6.07 17.42 8.50
N LEU A 88 7.27 17.86 8.92
CA LEU A 88 7.83 17.51 10.23
C LEU A 88 7.19 18.32 11.38
N THR A 89 6.81 19.55 11.15
CA THR A 89 6.15 20.37 12.17
C THR A 89 4.72 19.90 12.40
N GLU A 90 4.03 19.46 11.34
CA GLU A 90 2.68 18.91 11.44
C GLU A 90 2.62 17.62 12.25
N THR A 91 3.65 16.77 12.21
CA THR A 91 3.68 15.53 13.02
C THR A 91 3.74 15.79 14.54
N LYS A 92 4.15 16.99 14.95
CA LYS A 92 4.24 17.38 16.36
C LYS A 92 3.01 18.11 16.89
N LYS A 93 2.12 18.52 15.97
CA LYS A 93 0.87 19.19 16.35
C LYS A 93 -0.18 18.14 16.70
N GLY A 94 -0.98 18.43 17.72
CA GLY A 94 -2.21 17.68 17.97
C GLY A 94 -3.23 17.93 16.84
N PRO A 95 -4.27 17.08 16.74
CA PRO A 95 -5.35 17.30 15.79
C PRO A 95 -6.08 18.62 16.12
N ILE A 96 -6.42 19.40 15.07
CA ILE A 96 -7.16 20.66 15.22
C ILE A 96 -8.58 20.42 15.76
N PHE A 97 -9.17 19.29 15.38
CA PHE A 97 -10.47 18.82 15.84
C PHE A 97 -10.34 17.42 16.42
N GLU A 98 -11.24 17.07 17.33
CA GLU A 98 -11.31 15.69 17.82
C GLU A 98 -11.62 14.74 16.66
N PRO A 99 -10.75 13.78 16.34
CA PRO A 99 -10.92 12.94 15.16
C PRO A 99 -12.08 11.97 15.35
N LYS A 100 -12.91 11.85 14.32
CA LYS A 100 -13.91 10.78 14.19
C LYS A 100 -13.34 9.70 13.32
N PHE A 101 -13.48 8.47 13.73
CA PHE A 101 -12.98 7.29 13.04
C PHE A 101 -14.13 6.48 12.44
N ILE A 102 -13.85 5.78 11.37
CA ILE A 102 -14.74 4.80 10.76
C ILE A 102 -14.01 3.47 10.72
N PHE A 103 -14.67 2.42 11.22
CA PHE A 103 -14.20 1.05 11.09
C PHE A 103 -15.09 0.28 10.11
N TYR A 104 -14.54 -0.09 8.96
CA TYR A 104 -15.24 -0.92 7.98
C TYR A 104 -15.01 -2.41 8.24
N LYS A 105 -16.09 -3.15 8.45
CA LYS A 105 -16.09 -4.62 8.48
C LYS A 105 -16.09 -5.13 7.04
N THR A 106 -14.91 -5.43 6.51
CA THR A 106 -14.78 -6.04 5.17
C THR A 106 -15.22 -7.50 5.19
N ASP A 107 -15.34 -8.14 4.02
CA ASP A 107 -15.67 -9.57 3.94
C ASP A 107 -14.68 -10.46 4.71
N HIS A 108 -13.42 -10.01 4.86
CA HIS A 108 -12.43 -10.68 5.69
C HIS A 108 -12.79 -10.72 7.17
N TRP A 109 -13.69 -9.84 7.65
CA TRP A 109 -14.18 -9.88 9.04
C TRP A 109 -14.87 -11.20 9.38
N LYS A 110 -15.46 -11.87 8.38
CA LYS A 110 -16.15 -13.16 8.56
C LYS A 110 -15.18 -14.32 8.77
N ILE A 111 -13.97 -14.21 8.21
CA ILE A 111 -12.96 -15.29 8.19
C ILE A 111 -11.73 -15.00 9.06
N ILE A 112 -11.66 -13.83 9.68
CA ILE A 112 -10.57 -13.48 10.61
C ILE A 112 -10.58 -14.42 11.81
N ASP A 113 -9.40 -14.82 12.28
CA ASP A 113 -9.27 -15.66 13.47
C ASP A 113 -9.79 -14.95 14.73
N LYS A 114 -10.11 -15.75 15.76
CA LYS A 114 -10.72 -15.26 16.99
C LYS A 114 -9.87 -14.22 17.72
N LYS A 115 -8.56 -14.47 17.84
CA LYS A 115 -7.64 -13.56 18.57
C LYS A 115 -7.52 -12.21 17.88
N SER A 116 -7.39 -12.22 16.56
CA SER A 116 -7.35 -10.98 15.76
C SER A 116 -8.65 -10.21 15.87
N ARG A 117 -9.79 -10.89 15.85
CA ARG A 117 -11.11 -10.27 16.05
C ARG A 117 -11.22 -9.61 17.42
N GLU A 118 -10.88 -10.33 18.50
CA GLU A 118 -10.89 -9.80 19.87
C GLU A 118 -9.97 -8.59 20.01
N SER A 119 -8.79 -8.61 19.36
CA SER A 119 -7.86 -7.48 19.38
C SER A 119 -8.43 -6.25 18.67
N PHE A 120 -9.08 -6.42 17.52
CA PHE A 120 -9.76 -5.31 16.83
C PHE A 120 -10.95 -4.78 17.64
N GLU A 121 -11.75 -5.64 18.25
CA GLU A 121 -12.87 -5.23 19.09
C GLU A 121 -12.40 -4.44 20.32
N TYR A 122 -11.31 -4.87 20.96
CA TYR A 122 -10.67 -4.14 22.05
C TYR A 122 -10.19 -2.76 21.57
N PHE A 123 -9.50 -2.72 20.44
CA PHE A 123 -9.03 -1.48 19.82
C PHE A 123 -10.19 -0.51 19.53
N ILE A 124 -11.26 -0.99 18.91
CA ILE A 124 -12.46 -0.20 18.60
C ILE A 124 -13.06 0.39 19.90
N LYS A 125 -13.19 -0.42 20.94
CA LYS A 125 -13.72 0.03 22.25
C LYS A 125 -12.90 1.16 22.87
N SER A 126 -11.58 1.23 22.59
CA SER A 126 -10.70 2.27 23.12
C SER A 126 -11.04 3.67 22.59
N PHE A 127 -11.66 3.78 21.42
CA PHE A 127 -12.09 5.07 20.84
C PHE A 127 -13.44 5.56 21.37
N LYS A 128 -14.14 4.81 22.23
CA LYS A 128 -15.43 5.16 22.86
C LYS A 128 -16.46 5.62 21.82
N LYS A 129 -16.85 6.90 21.88
CA LYS A 129 -17.86 7.50 20.98
C LYS A 129 -17.29 8.03 19.67
N ASN A 130 -15.97 8.02 19.50
CA ASN A 130 -15.30 8.65 18.36
C ASN A 130 -15.09 7.68 17.19
N ILE A 131 -15.70 6.49 17.24
CA ILE A 131 -15.62 5.51 16.16
C ILE A 131 -17.00 5.01 15.78
N GLU A 132 -17.28 5.01 14.48
CA GLU A 132 -18.47 4.44 13.89
C GLU A 132 -18.10 3.15 13.15
N ILE A 133 -18.98 2.15 13.19
CA ILE A 133 -18.75 0.84 12.58
C ILE A 133 -19.71 0.69 11.41
N PHE A 134 -19.17 0.38 10.24
CA PHE A 134 -19.94 0.15 9.03
C PHE A 134 -19.56 -1.19 8.38
N ASP A 135 -20.53 -1.81 7.75
CA ASP A 135 -20.26 -2.87 6.79
C ASP A 135 -19.78 -2.28 5.47
N THR A 136 -18.93 -3.03 4.77
CA THR A 136 -18.42 -2.58 3.47
C THR A 136 -19.58 -2.42 2.48
N PRO A 137 -19.69 -1.26 1.82
CA PRO A 137 -20.73 -1.04 0.80
C PRO A 137 -20.68 -2.07 -0.32
N SER A 138 -21.85 -2.46 -0.83
CA SER A 138 -22.00 -3.52 -1.84
C SER A 138 -21.19 -3.29 -3.12
N TYR A 139 -20.95 -2.04 -3.50
CA TYR A 139 -20.15 -1.70 -4.69
C TYR A 139 -18.66 -2.02 -4.55
N PHE A 140 -18.16 -2.32 -3.34
CA PHE A 140 -16.81 -2.81 -3.12
C PHE A 140 -16.68 -4.34 -3.24
N LYS A 141 -17.77 -5.07 -3.45
CA LYS A 141 -17.79 -6.54 -3.49
C LYS A 141 -16.75 -7.13 -4.43
N ASP A 142 -16.56 -6.51 -5.59
CA ASP A 142 -15.68 -7.01 -6.65
C ASP A 142 -14.28 -6.35 -6.65
N ILE A 143 -13.94 -5.56 -5.63
CA ILE A 143 -12.68 -4.81 -5.59
C ILE A 143 -11.43 -5.71 -5.73
N HIS A 144 -11.46 -6.90 -5.13
CA HIS A 144 -10.35 -7.85 -5.23
C HIS A 144 -10.21 -8.41 -6.65
N LYS A 145 -11.34 -8.63 -7.34
CA LYS A 145 -11.35 -9.05 -8.75
C LYS A 145 -10.76 -7.96 -9.63
N TYR A 146 -11.18 -6.72 -9.48
CA TYR A 146 -10.67 -5.60 -10.26
C TYR A 146 -9.18 -5.36 -10.00
N HIS A 147 -8.77 -5.36 -8.74
CA HIS A 147 -7.35 -5.26 -8.38
C HIS A 147 -6.51 -6.36 -9.04
N LYS A 148 -7.02 -7.61 -9.03
CA LYS A 148 -6.32 -8.75 -9.65
C LYS A 148 -6.17 -8.57 -11.17
N ILE A 149 -7.23 -8.16 -11.85
CA ILE A 149 -7.21 -7.94 -13.32
C ILE A 149 -6.17 -6.88 -13.66
N ILE A 150 -6.21 -5.72 -13.01
CA ILE A 150 -5.26 -4.63 -13.24
C ILE A 150 -3.83 -5.10 -12.96
N HIS A 151 -3.60 -5.72 -11.81
CA HIS A 151 -2.26 -6.15 -11.42
C HIS A 151 -1.68 -7.21 -12.37
N GLU A 152 -2.44 -8.27 -12.70
CA GLU A 152 -1.96 -9.34 -13.56
C GLU A 152 -1.75 -8.85 -15.00
N THR A 153 -2.59 -7.95 -15.50
CA THR A 153 -2.43 -7.34 -16.84
C THR A 153 -1.19 -6.46 -16.92
N ASP A 154 -1.00 -5.57 -15.95
CA ASP A 154 0.19 -4.72 -15.86
C ASP A 154 1.46 -5.58 -15.73
N LEU A 155 1.40 -6.62 -14.90
CA LEU A 155 2.52 -7.55 -14.71
C LEU A 155 2.87 -8.27 -16.01
N ALA A 156 1.87 -8.74 -16.75
CA ALA A 156 2.08 -9.41 -18.05
C ALA A 156 2.76 -8.48 -19.05
N ASN A 157 2.37 -7.21 -19.08
CA ASN A 157 2.99 -6.21 -19.93
C ASN A 157 4.44 -5.91 -19.50
N ASN A 158 4.66 -5.57 -18.22
CA ASN A 158 5.96 -5.16 -17.70
C ASN A 158 7.00 -6.30 -17.72
N PHE A 159 6.57 -7.54 -17.54
CA PHE A 159 7.44 -8.72 -17.54
C PHE A 159 7.45 -9.51 -18.85
N SER A 160 6.83 -9.01 -19.91
CA SER A 160 6.72 -9.71 -21.20
C SER A 160 8.07 -10.19 -21.75
N VAL A 161 9.11 -9.35 -21.69
CA VAL A 161 10.47 -9.69 -22.17
C VAL A 161 11.10 -10.77 -21.28
N TYR A 162 10.99 -10.64 -19.95
CA TYR A 162 11.51 -11.61 -19.00
C TYR A 162 10.80 -12.95 -19.12
N PHE A 163 9.48 -12.93 -19.30
CA PHE A 163 8.68 -14.13 -19.49
C PHE A 163 9.07 -14.88 -20.75
N LYS A 164 9.29 -14.17 -21.88
CA LYS A 164 9.75 -14.80 -23.13
C LYS A 164 11.14 -15.42 -23.01
N LYS A 165 12.09 -14.70 -22.39
CA LYS A 165 13.51 -15.13 -22.35
C LYS A 165 13.84 -16.06 -21.18
N PHE A 166 13.18 -15.91 -20.03
CA PHE A 166 13.58 -16.51 -18.77
C PHE A 166 12.43 -17.19 -18.02
N LYS A 167 11.39 -17.65 -18.72
CA LYS A 167 10.19 -18.24 -18.10
C LYS A 167 10.52 -19.27 -17.01
N LYS A 168 11.47 -20.17 -17.27
CA LYS A 168 11.87 -21.23 -16.32
C LYS A 168 12.54 -20.70 -15.04
N LYS A 169 13.06 -19.46 -15.04
CA LYS A 169 13.66 -18.79 -13.88
C LYS A 169 12.66 -18.02 -13.03
N LEU A 170 11.45 -17.79 -13.51
CA LEU A 170 10.37 -17.16 -12.78
C LEU A 170 9.69 -18.18 -11.86
N SER A 171 9.26 -17.75 -10.69
CA SER A 171 8.46 -18.61 -9.81
C SER A 171 7.16 -19.04 -10.48
N LYS A 172 6.58 -20.16 -10.07
CA LYS A 172 5.30 -20.66 -10.60
C LYS A 172 4.20 -19.61 -10.48
N TYR A 173 4.13 -18.93 -9.32
CA TYR A 173 3.19 -17.84 -9.11
C TYR A 173 3.31 -16.72 -10.16
N MET A 174 4.54 -16.26 -10.45
CA MET A 174 4.79 -15.24 -11.48
C MET A 174 4.38 -15.72 -12.89
N GLN A 175 4.71 -16.97 -13.21
CA GLN A 175 4.32 -17.55 -14.51
C GLN A 175 2.80 -17.59 -14.68
N ASP A 176 2.07 -17.98 -13.64
CA ASP A 176 0.62 -18.08 -13.65
C ASP A 176 -0.04 -16.69 -13.72
N ALA A 177 0.44 -15.73 -12.93
CA ALA A 177 -0.05 -14.35 -12.94
C ALA A 177 0.15 -13.69 -14.32
N ILE A 178 1.33 -13.83 -14.93
CA ILE A 178 1.60 -13.31 -16.28
C ILE A 178 0.72 -14.01 -17.32
N SER A 179 0.57 -15.32 -17.21
CA SER A 179 -0.27 -16.09 -18.14
C SER A 179 -1.74 -15.70 -18.04
N ASN A 180 -2.24 -15.40 -16.83
CA ASN A 180 -3.60 -14.88 -16.63
C ASN A 180 -3.74 -13.47 -17.18
N GLY A 181 -2.78 -12.58 -16.87
CA GLY A 181 -2.78 -11.20 -17.37
C GLY A 181 -2.87 -11.10 -18.90
N ASN A 182 -2.24 -12.04 -19.61
CA ASN A 182 -2.32 -12.12 -21.08
C ASN A 182 -3.69 -12.57 -21.62
N LYS A 183 -4.59 -13.06 -20.76
CA LYS A 183 -5.93 -13.51 -21.19
C LYS A 183 -7.00 -12.42 -21.02
N TYR A 184 -6.76 -11.43 -20.18
CA TYR A 184 -7.71 -10.35 -19.98
C TYR A 184 -7.81 -9.45 -21.20
N THR A 185 -9.01 -9.06 -21.52
CA THR A 185 -9.31 -8.14 -22.63
C THR A 185 -9.15 -6.68 -22.17
N ALA A 186 -9.00 -5.76 -23.14
CA ALA A 186 -8.99 -4.32 -22.84
C ALA A 186 -10.31 -3.84 -22.19
N LYS A 187 -11.41 -4.56 -22.44
CA LYS A 187 -12.72 -4.23 -21.82
C LYS A 187 -12.79 -4.66 -20.36
N GLU A 188 -12.07 -5.71 -19.98
CA GLU A 188 -12.01 -6.17 -18.59
C GLU A 188 -11.04 -5.33 -17.75
N TYR A 189 -9.95 -4.82 -18.38
CA TYR A 189 -9.00 -3.90 -17.77
C TYR A 189 -9.59 -2.49 -17.61
#